data_6f3255350029e90cd4dc88a0948fb0cd
#
_entry.id   6f3255350029e90cd4dc88a0948fb0cd
#
_cell.length_a   1.000
_cell.length_b   1.000
_cell.length_c   1.000
_cell.angle_alpha   90.00
_cell.angle_beta   90.00
_cell.angle_gamma   90.00
#
_symmetry.space_group_name_H-M   'P 1'
#
loop_
_entity.id
_entity.type
_entity.pdbx_description
1 polymer ?
#
loop_
_entity_poly.entity_id
_entity_poly.type
_entity_poly.pdbx_seq_one_letter_code
_entity_poly.pdbx_strand_id
1 'polypeptide(L)'
;MIALLLVCLPFYYFCHALRRKNPWPRRFLAALGWIAGLQIRVAGERPGPGAFLIANHVSWIDVPAIAAVTGSAFVGHDGLSSTPLLKHLCAMNNTVFIARHDRTSVQTQIEDIRRALRDTGALTIFPEGTTSDGTGLLPFKSSLLSALEPVPEGVSVVPVLLDYGDEAADIAWVGTEHGVTNFLRILARRRKLKLSLRFLPRLEGEAVKHRKAMAATARAAIGGALN
;
A
#
# COMPACT_ATOMS: atom_id res chain seq x y z
N MET A 1 1.37 -17.06 12.47
CA MET A 1 0.37 -15.98 12.28
C MET A 1 -0.41 -15.68 13.56
N ILE A 2 -1.20 -16.64 14.11
CA ILE A 2 -2.00 -16.43 15.33
C ILE A 2 -1.10 -15.97 16.48
N ALA A 3 0.02 -16.64 16.74
CA ALA A 3 0.96 -16.24 17.77
C ALA A 3 1.49 -14.79 17.58
N LEU A 4 1.77 -14.38 16.33
CA LEU A 4 2.18 -13.01 16.04
C LEU A 4 1.08 -12.00 16.39
N LEU A 5 -0.18 -12.29 16.05
CA LEU A 5 -1.32 -11.46 16.43
C LEU A 5 -1.45 -11.38 17.97
N LEU A 6 -1.40 -12.53 18.65
CA LEU A 6 -1.51 -12.58 20.11
C LEU A 6 -0.41 -11.77 20.82
N VAL A 7 0.79 -11.71 20.22
CA VAL A 7 1.87 -10.87 20.76
C VAL A 7 1.64 -9.39 20.45
N CYS A 8 1.26 -9.03 19.21
CA CYS A 8 1.17 -7.63 18.81
C CYS A 8 -0.06 -6.91 19.35
N LEU A 9 -1.22 -7.60 19.49
CA LEU A 9 -2.48 -6.99 19.90
C LEU A 9 -2.43 -6.31 21.29
N PRO A 10 -1.92 -6.95 22.37
CA PRO A 10 -1.86 -6.31 23.68
C PRO A 10 -1.05 -5.02 23.66
N PHE A 11 0.10 -5.03 23.01
CA PHE A 11 0.94 -3.84 22.90
C PHE A 11 0.32 -2.75 21.98
N TYR A 12 -0.39 -3.16 20.96
CA TYR A 12 -1.16 -2.22 20.13
C TYR A 12 -2.17 -1.47 20.99
N TYR A 13 -3.03 -2.19 21.74
CA TYR A 13 -4.04 -1.56 22.59
C TYR A 13 -3.43 -0.77 23.75
N PHE A 14 -2.31 -1.20 24.29
CA PHE A 14 -1.57 -0.44 25.30
C PHE A 14 -1.10 0.92 24.75
N CYS A 15 -0.45 0.95 23.58
CA CYS A 15 -0.06 2.19 22.93
C CYS A 15 -1.27 3.06 22.56
N HIS A 16 -2.35 2.44 22.09
CA HIS A 16 -3.59 3.12 21.74
C HIS A 16 -4.24 3.79 22.95
N ALA A 17 -4.33 3.10 24.09
CA ALA A 17 -4.87 3.63 25.34
C ALA A 17 -4.04 4.82 25.86
N LEU A 18 -2.72 4.79 25.67
CA LEU A 18 -1.82 5.89 26.05
C LEU A 18 -1.80 7.03 25.03
N ARG A 19 -2.60 6.98 23.97
CA ARG A 19 -2.62 7.96 22.86
C ARG A 19 -1.23 8.27 22.27
N ARG A 20 -0.33 7.27 22.27
CA ARG A 20 1.03 7.39 21.71
C ARG A 20 1.07 6.90 20.27
N LYS A 21 2.09 7.36 19.51
CA LYS A 21 2.40 6.79 18.19
C LYS A 21 2.53 5.28 18.33
N ASN A 22 1.78 4.56 17.49
CA ASN A 22 1.65 3.11 17.58
C ASN A 22 2.55 2.40 16.54
N PRO A 23 3.69 1.82 16.94
CA PRO A 23 4.59 1.17 16.01
C PRO A 23 4.16 -0.28 15.66
N TRP A 24 3.16 -0.81 16.35
CA TRP A 24 2.82 -2.24 16.28
C TRP A 24 2.22 -2.68 14.96
N PRO A 25 1.39 -1.89 14.25
CA PRO A 25 0.92 -2.25 12.92
C PRO A 25 2.07 -2.45 11.95
N ARG A 26 3.03 -1.53 11.91
CA ARG A 26 4.24 -1.65 11.09
C ARG A 26 5.06 -2.88 11.47
N ARG A 27 5.28 -3.13 12.77
CA ARG A 27 6.04 -4.30 13.27
C ARG A 27 5.34 -5.60 12.89
N PHE A 28 4.02 -5.66 13.02
CA PHE A 28 3.21 -6.80 12.61
C PHE A 28 3.37 -7.10 11.12
N LEU A 29 3.21 -6.08 10.26
CA LEU A 29 3.34 -6.23 8.81
C LEU A 29 4.78 -6.60 8.42
N ALA A 30 5.79 -5.99 9.03
CA ALA A 30 7.19 -6.34 8.79
C ALA A 30 7.50 -7.80 9.18
N ALA A 31 7.01 -8.25 10.33
CA ALA A 31 7.16 -9.64 10.78
C ALA A 31 6.40 -10.61 9.87
N LEU A 32 5.22 -10.23 9.37
CA LEU A 32 4.47 -11.02 8.39
C LEU A 32 5.26 -11.20 7.09
N GLY A 33 5.84 -10.13 6.55
CA GLY A 33 6.70 -10.18 5.39
C GLY A 33 7.94 -11.06 5.62
N TRP A 34 8.57 -10.95 6.79
CA TRP A 34 9.71 -11.79 7.17
C TRP A 34 9.33 -13.30 7.26
N ILE A 35 8.18 -13.62 7.86
CA ILE A 35 7.66 -15.00 7.92
C ILE A 35 7.39 -15.54 6.50
N ALA A 36 6.87 -14.70 5.59
CA ALA A 36 6.67 -15.06 4.18
C ALA A 36 8.00 -15.17 3.38
N GLY A 37 9.14 -14.95 4.03
CA GLY A 37 10.46 -15.06 3.41
C GLY A 37 10.85 -13.85 2.56
N LEU A 38 10.17 -12.72 2.70
CA LEU A 38 10.41 -11.51 1.92
C LEU A 38 11.79 -10.91 2.20
N GLN A 39 12.57 -10.67 1.14
CA GLN A 39 13.85 -9.97 1.14
C GLN A 39 13.74 -8.73 0.27
N ILE A 40 13.74 -7.55 0.89
CA ILE A 40 13.52 -6.28 0.20
C ILE A 40 14.86 -5.60 -0.06
N ARG A 41 15.15 -5.33 -1.35
CA ARG A 41 16.19 -4.41 -1.77
C ARG A 41 15.54 -3.07 -2.07
N VAL A 42 15.91 -2.03 -1.34
CA VAL A 42 15.39 -0.68 -1.53
C VAL A 42 16.32 0.11 -2.42
N ALA A 43 15.79 0.81 -3.42
CA ALA A 43 16.50 1.69 -4.33
C ALA A 43 15.75 3.04 -4.47
N GLY A 44 16.47 4.07 -4.92
CA GLY A 44 15.96 5.43 -5.01
C GLY A 44 15.94 6.17 -3.67
N GLU A 45 15.57 7.44 -3.73
CA GLU A 45 15.50 8.31 -2.55
C GLU A 45 14.23 8.00 -1.75
N ARG A 46 14.40 7.62 -0.48
CA ARG A 46 13.26 7.38 0.41
C ARG A 46 12.51 8.69 0.65
N PRO A 47 11.20 8.73 0.43
CA PRO A 47 10.43 9.94 0.67
C PRO A 47 10.40 10.29 2.15
N GLY A 48 10.40 11.60 2.42
CA GLY A 48 10.19 12.16 3.75
C GLY A 48 8.74 11.99 4.24
N PRO A 49 8.44 12.47 5.46
CA PRO A 49 7.07 12.52 5.96
C PRO A 49 6.15 13.33 5.04
N GLY A 50 4.87 12.92 4.96
CA GLY A 50 3.89 13.52 4.05
C GLY A 50 3.90 12.91 2.64
N ALA A 51 4.47 11.72 2.47
CA ALA A 51 4.53 11.07 1.17
C ALA A 51 3.23 10.33 0.83
N PHE A 52 2.69 10.60 -0.35
CA PHE A 52 1.65 9.79 -0.97
C PHE A 52 2.28 8.91 -2.05
N LEU A 53 2.24 7.60 -1.80
CA LEU A 53 2.91 6.60 -2.63
C LEU A 53 1.91 5.99 -3.62
N ILE A 54 2.25 6.01 -4.90
CA ILE A 54 1.49 5.38 -5.98
C ILE A 54 2.27 4.15 -6.43
N ALA A 55 1.77 2.95 -6.14
CA ALA A 55 2.50 1.71 -6.41
C ALA A 55 1.72 0.77 -7.36
N ASN A 56 2.45 -0.06 -8.12
CA ASN A 56 1.86 -1.23 -8.78
C ASN A 56 1.48 -2.30 -7.75
N HIS A 57 0.61 -3.24 -8.15
CA HIS A 57 0.05 -4.23 -7.24
C HIS A 57 0.08 -5.64 -7.82
N VAL A 58 0.81 -6.55 -7.19
CA VAL A 58 0.97 -7.94 -7.64
C VAL A 58 0.27 -8.92 -6.68
N SER A 59 0.38 -8.67 -5.38
CA SER A 59 -0.14 -9.58 -4.38
C SER A 59 -0.36 -8.89 -3.02
N TRP A 60 -1.03 -9.56 -2.09
CA TRP A 60 -1.19 -9.08 -0.72
C TRP A 60 0.15 -8.79 -0.02
N ILE A 61 1.24 -9.44 -0.46
CA ILE A 61 2.58 -9.26 0.14
C ILE A 61 3.17 -7.86 -0.10
N ASP A 62 2.63 -7.10 -1.07
CA ASP A 62 3.02 -5.71 -1.35
C ASP A 62 2.75 -4.80 -0.14
N VAL A 63 1.65 -5.06 0.58
CA VAL A 63 1.27 -4.32 1.78
C VAL A 63 2.32 -4.46 2.89
N PRO A 64 2.69 -5.67 3.34
CA PRO A 64 3.82 -5.88 4.26
C PRO A 64 5.13 -5.28 3.76
N ALA A 65 5.42 -5.39 2.47
CA ALA A 65 6.66 -4.89 1.88
C ALA A 65 6.79 -3.37 2.04
N ILE A 66 5.79 -2.63 1.59
CA ILE A 66 5.80 -1.16 1.68
C ILE A 66 5.75 -0.71 3.13
N ALA A 67 4.88 -1.32 3.97
CA ALA A 67 4.76 -0.97 5.38
C ALA A 67 6.06 -1.19 6.16
N ALA A 68 6.79 -2.27 5.88
CA ALA A 68 8.09 -2.53 6.52
C ALA A 68 9.11 -1.42 6.23
N VAL A 69 9.14 -0.92 4.97
CA VAL A 69 10.12 0.08 4.53
C VAL A 69 9.71 1.49 4.97
N THR A 70 8.42 1.86 4.82
CA THR A 70 7.96 3.24 4.94
C THR A 70 7.13 3.51 6.20
N GLY A 71 6.52 2.47 6.79
CA GLY A 71 5.50 2.64 7.83
C GLY A 71 4.16 3.14 7.30
N SER A 72 3.94 3.11 5.98
CA SER A 72 2.77 3.64 5.30
C SER A 72 1.46 3.02 5.80
N ALA A 73 0.43 3.85 5.91
CA ALA A 73 -0.96 3.42 5.83
C ALA A 73 -1.34 3.15 4.37
N PHE A 74 -2.54 2.62 4.15
CA PHE A 74 -2.99 2.24 2.80
C PHE A 74 -4.36 2.82 2.49
N VAL A 75 -4.60 3.04 1.19
CA VAL A 75 -5.93 3.32 0.67
C VAL A 75 -6.54 2.01 0.22
N GLY A 76 -7.64 1.63 0.84
CA GLY A 76 -8.40 0.42 0.51
C GLY A 76 -9.74 0.75 -0.16
N HIS A 77 -10.34 -0.23 -0.81
CA HIS A 77 -11.70 -0.13 -1.32
C HIS A 77 -12.68 -0.85 -0.39
N ASP A 78 -13.98 -0.51 -0.49
CA ASP A 78 -15.04 -1.01 0.40
C ASP A 78 -15.18 -2.54 0.43
N GLY A 79 -14.77 -3.25 -0.65
CA GLY A 79 -14.79 -4.71 -0.69
C GLY A 79 -13.90 -5.39 0.36
N LEU A 80 -12.85 -4.74 0.85
CA LEU A 80 -12.03 -5.25 1.94
C LEU A 80 -12.75 -5.20 3.30
N SER A 81 -13.79 -4.39 3.42
CA SER A 81 -14.58 -4.24 4.66
C SER A 81 -15.62 -5.34 4.88
N SER A 82 -15.80 -6.27 3.92
CA SER A 82 -16.78 -7.35 4.00
C SER A 82 -16.50 -8.37 5.11
N THR A 83 -15.24 -8.54 5.49
CA THR A 83 -14.83 -9.44 6.57
C THR A 83 -14.49 -8.63 7.82
N PRO A 84 -15.23 -8.80 8.95
CA PRO A 84 -15.03 -7.99 10.17
C PRO A 84 -13.60 -8.01 10.69
N LEU A 85 -12.94 -9.16 10.68
CA LEU A 85 -11.53 -9.29 11.09
C LEU A 85 -10.60 -8.47 10.19
N LEU A 86 -10.76 -8.56 8.86
CA LEU A 86 -9.93 -7.82 7.93
C LEU A 86 -10.16 -6.31 8.05
N LYS A 87 -11.42 -5.89 8.19
CA LYS A 87 -11.78 -4.49 8.46
C LYS A 87 -11.07 -3.98 9.71
N HIS A 88 -11.08 -4.78 10.79
CA HIS A 88 -10.42 -4.41 12.04
C HIS A 88 -8.89 -4.28 11.88
N LEU A 89 -8.24 -5.22 11.21
CA LEU A 89 -6.80 -5.18 10.92
C LEU A 89 -6.43 -3.97 10.04
N CYS A 90 -7.24 -3.66 9.04
CA CYS A 90 -7.08 -2.47 8.22
C CYS A 90 -7.20 -1.18 9.05
N ALA A 91 -8.20 -1.10 9.94
CA ALA A 91 -8.37 0.05 10.83
C ALA A 91 -7.18 0.22 11.78
N MET A 92 -6.60 -0.86 12.29
CA MET A 92 -5.39 -0.82 13.12
C MET A 92 -4.18 -0.24 12.37
N ASN A 93 -4.11 -0.41 11.06
CA ASN A 93 -3.06 0.16 10.20
C ASN A 93 -3.44 1.51 9.60
N ASN A 94 -4.44 2.22 10.14
CA ASN A 94 -4.93 3.50 9.64
C ASN A 94 -5.33 3.46 8.14
N THR A 95 -5.86 2.33 7.66
CA THR A 95 -6.30 2.18 6.28
C THR A 95 -7.47 3.13 6.02
N VAL A 96 -7.35 3.96 5.01
CA VAL A 96 -8.39 4.88 4.54
C VAL A 96 -9.25 4.16 3.51
N PHE A 97 -10.54 4.01 3.77
CA PHE A 97 -11.46 3.42 2.81
C PHE A 97 -12.09 4.50 1.95
N ILE A 98 -11.88 4.41 0.64
CA ILE A 98 -12.49 5.34 -0.33
C ILE A 98 -13.76 4.70 -0.90
N ALA A 99 -14.91 5.35 -0.64
CA ALA A 99 -16.18 4.98 -1.25
C ALA A 99 -16.19 5.40 -2.73
N ARG A 100 -16.33 4.43 -3.64
CA ARG A 100 -16.27 4.68 -5.09
C ARG A 100 -17.44 5.49 -5.64
N HIS A 101 -18.56 5.56 -4.92
CA HIS A 101 -19.83 6.09 -5.43
C HIS A 101 -20.38 7.27 -4.63
N ASP A 102 -19.79 7.65 -3.52
CA ASP A 102 -20.29 8.72 -2.67
C ASP A 102 -19.51 10.02 -2.87
N ARG A 103 -20.07 10.92 -3.69
CA ARG A 103 -19.50 12.25 -3.94
C ARG A 103 -19.66 13.22 -2.78
N THR A 104 -20.57 12.93 -1.85
CA THR A 104 -20.83 13.79 -0.69
C THR A 104 -19.76 13.67 0.37
N SER A 105 -18.93 12.63 0.29
CA SER A 105 -17.88 12.31 1.27
C SER A 105 -16.47 12.81 0.89
N VAL A 106 -16.30 13.59 -0.18
CA VAL A 106 -14.97 14.04 -0.66
C VAL A 106 -14.20 14.77 0.44
N GLN A 107 -14.86 15.67 1.16
CA GLN A 107 -14.24 16.44 2.25
C GLN A 107 -13.77 15.51 3.37
N THR A 108 -14.61 14.55 3.76
CA THR A 108 -14.28 13.54 4.78
C THR A 108 -13.10 12.68 4.34
N GLN A 109 -13.06 12.27 3.07
CA GLN A 109 -11.95 11.48 2.51
C GLN A 109 -10.63 12.26 2.52
N ILE A 110 -10.64 13.56 2.19
CA ILE A 110 -9.47 14.43 2.27
C ILE A 110 -8.97 14.52 3.73
N GLU A 111 -9.88 14.65 4.69
CA GLU A 111 -9.52 14.71 6.11
C GLU A 111 -8.93 13.38 6.61
N ASP A 112 -9.49 12.25 6.18
CA ASP A 112 -8.99 10.93 6.52
C ASP A 112 -7.60 10.67 5.93
N ILE A 113 -7.35 11.09 4.69
CA ILE A 113 -6.01 11.07 4.07
C ILE A 113 -5.03 11.92 4.85
N ARG A 114 -5.40 13.16 5.18
CA ARG A 114 -4.54 14.06 5.97
C ARG A 114 -4.24 13.47 7.36
N ARG A 115 -5.23 12.86 7.99
CA ARG A 115 -5.05 12.18 9.28
C ARG A 115 -4.09 11.01 9.15
N ALA A 116 -4.30 10.12 8.18
CA ALA A 116 -3.42 8.97 7.95
C ALA A 116 -1.98 9.41 7.66
N LEU A 117 -1.78 10.44 6.84
CA LEU A 117 -0.44 11.00 6.57
C LEU A 117 0.23 11.57 7.82
N ARG A 118 -0.52 12.29 8.67
CA ARG A 118 0.02 12.79 9.95
C ARG A 118 0.42 11.66 10.91
N ASP A 119 -0.39 10.61 10.98
CA ASP A 119 -0.22 9.53 11.95
C ASP A 119 0.91 8.57 11.55
N THR A 120 1.05 8.31 10.26
CA THR A 120 1.99 7.30 9.72
C THR A 120 3.16 7.90 8.94
N GLY A 121 3.07 9.15 8.51
CA GLY A 121 4.07 9.82 7.68
C GLY A 121 3.99 9.47 6.19
N ALA A 122 3.30 8.40 5.81
CA ALA A 122 3.09 8.00 4.42
C ALA A 122 1.74 7.31 4.22
N LEU A 123 1.18 7.44 3.01
CA LEU A 123 -0.04 6.76 2.60
C LEU A 123 0.17 6.16 1.22
N THR A 124 -0.16 4.89 1.04
CA THR A 124 0.03 4.16 -0.22
C THR A 124 -1.30 3.82 -0.87
N ILE A 125 -1.36 3.99 -2.19
CA ILE A 125 -2.46 3.53 -3.02
C ILE A 125 -1.97 2.64 -4.15
N PHE A 126 -2.79 1.66 -4.52
CA PHE A 126 -2.63 0.80 -5.69
C PHE A 126 -3.68 1.19 -6.73
N PRO A 127 -3.38 2.10 -7.68
CA PRO A 127 -4.39 2.67 -8.57
C PRO A 127 -4.88 1.70 -9.65
N GLU A 128 -4.25 0.53 -9.80
CA GLU A 128 -4.77 -0.57 -10.60
C GLU A 128 -6.13 -1.06 -10.07
N GLY A 129 -6.35 -0.94 -8.76
CA GLY A 129 -7.60 -1.31 -8.10
C GLY A 129 -7.86 -2.80 -8.04
N THR A 130 -6.90 -3.60 -8.48
CA THR A 130 -6.78 -5.06 -8.35
C THR A 130 -5.31 -5.43 -8.52
N THR A 131 -4.95 -6.68 -8.27
CA THR A 131 -3.60 -7.20 -8.49
C THR A 131 -3.38 -7.61 -9.94
N SER A 132 -2.15 -7.42 -10.44
CA SER A 132 -1.68 -7.84 -11.76
C SER A 132 -0.88 -9.14 -11.66
N ASP A 133 -0.46 -9.69 -12.81
CA ASP A 133 0.44 -10.84 -12.88
C ASP A 133 1.92 -10.49 -12.62
N GLY A 134 2.21 -9.20 -12.48
CA GLY A 134 3.56 -8.69 -12.24
C GLY A 134 4.46 -8.60 -13.47
N THR A 135 3.98 -9.03 -14.65
CA THR A 135 4.74 -8.91 -15.91
C THR A 135 4.56 -7.56 -16.59
N GLY A 136 3.57 -6.78 -16.14
CA GLY A 136 3.25 -5.47 -16.65
C GLY A 136 2.34 -4.71 -15.70
N LEU A 137 1.86 -3.55 -16.15
CA LEU A 137 0.97 -2.68 -15.37
C LEU A 137 -0.44 -2.69 -15.95
N LEU A 138 -1.43 -2.91 -15.10
CA LEU A 138 -2.81 -2.64 -15.45
C LEU A 138 -3.05 -1.12 -15.59
N PRO A 139 -4.17 -0.70 -16.20
CA PRO A 139 -4.54 0.71 -16.28
C PRO A 139 -4.73 1.32 -14.88
N PHE A 140 -4.13 2.48 -14.64
CA PHE A 140 -4.30 3.21 -13.40
C PHE A 140 -5.64 3.97 -13.40
N LYS A 141 -6.50 3.65 -12.44
CA LYS A 141 -7.83 4.26 -12.28
C LYS A 141 -7.68 5.62 -11.61
N SER A 142 -7.74 6.70 -12.39
CA SER A 142 -7.59 8.06 -11.86
C SER A 142 -8.66 8.42 -10.82
N SER A 143 -9.82 7.76 -10.84
CA SER A 143 -10.86 7.94 -9.82
C SER A 143 -10.40 7.60 -8.40
N LEU A 144 -9.43 6.70 -8.25
CA LEU A 144 -8.85 6.35 -6.96
C LEU A 144 -7.93 7.45 -6.41
N LEU A 145 -7.50 8.38 -7.26
CA LEU A 145 -6.67 9.53 -6.88
C LEU A 145 -7.50 10.80 -6.66
N SER A 146 -8.83 10.72 -6.68
CA SER A 146 -9.72 11.89 -6.58
C SER A 146 -9.54 12.69 -5.27
N ALA A 147 -9.24 12.01 -4.19
CA ALA A 147 -9.00 12.66 -2.89
C ALA A 147 -7.64 13.41 -2.80
N LEU A 148 -6.78 13.31 -3.84
CA LEU A 148 -5.57 14.10 -4.02
C LEU A 148 -5.75 15.26 -5.01
N GLU A 149 -6.95 15.57 -5.39
CA GLU A 149 -7.23 16.67 -6.32
C GLU A 149 -8.05 17.77 -5.60
N PRO A 150 -7.41 18.89 -5.21
CA PRO A 150 -5.99 19.20 -5.34
C PRO A 150 -5.10 18.46 -4.34
N VAL A 151 -3.82 18.27 -4.72
CA VAL A 151 -2.83 17.67 -3.79
C VAL A 151 -2.69 18.61 -2.58
N PRO A 152 -2.84 18.09 -1.35
CA PRO A 152 -2.71 18.91 -0.15
C PRO A 152 -1.30 19.49 -0.01
N GLU A 153 -1.21 20.70 0.53
CA GLU A 153 0.07 21.36 0.80
C GLU A 153 0.97 20.48 1.68
N GLY A 154 2.26 20.43 1.33
CA GLY A 154 3.24 19.61 2.04
C GLY A 154 3.20 18.11 1.71
N VAL A 155 2.29 17.68 0.83
CA VAL A 155 2.22 16.27 0.37
C VAL A 155 3.06 16.10 -0.89
N SER A 156 4.00 15.14 -0.84
CA SER A 156 4.76 14.72 -2.01
C SER A 156 4.17 13.46 -2.63
N VAL A 157 4.00 13.43 -3.95
CA VAL A 157 3.47 12.27 -4.68
C VAL A 157 4.62 11.51 -5.31
N VAL A 158 4.84 10.26 -4.87
CA VAL A 158 5.99 9.46 -5.25
C VAL A 158 5.55 8.13 -5.88
N PRO A 159 5.86 7.88 -7.16
CA PRO A 159 5.66 6.56 -7.75
C PRO A 159 6.62 5.54 -7.15
N VAL A 160 6.13 4.32 -6.91
CA VAL A 160 6.90 3.21 -6.32
C VAL A 160 6.75 1.98 -7.19
N LEU A 161 7.87 1.43 -7.63
CA LEU A 161 7.88 0.15 -8.33
C LEU A 161 8.15 -0.98 -7.35
N LEU A 162 7.27 -1.98 -7.36
CA LEU A 162 7.45 -3.28 -6.74
C LEU A 162 7.77 -4.30 -7.83
N ASP A 163 9.03 -4.71 -7.89
CA ASP A 163 9.55 -5.61 -8.90
C ASP A 163 10.02 -6.90 -8.25
N TYR A 164 9.34 -8.00 -8.54
CA TYR A 164 9.62 -9.34 -8.06
C TYR A 164 10.42 -10.17 -9.06
N GLY A 165 10.73 -9.62 -10.24
CA GLY A 165 11.40 -10.35 -11.31
C GLY A 165 10.69 -11.65 -11.67
N ASP A 166 11.45 -12.71 -11.89
CA ASP A 166 10.92 -14.03 -12.27
C ASP A 166 9.98 -14.64 -11.22
N GLU A 167 10.00 -14.15 -9.97
CA GLU A 167 9.14 -14.67 -8.89
C GLU A 167 7.73 -14.07 -8.93
N ALA A 168 7.45 -13.08 -9.77
CA ALA A 168 6.16 -12.42 -9.86
C ALA A 168 5.03 -13.41 -10.13
N ALA A 169 5.21 -14.30 -11.12
CA ALA A 169 4.21 -15.32 -11.48
C ALA A 169 3.86 -16.27 -10.32
N ASP A 170 4.84 -16.57 -9.45
CA ASP A 170 4.66 -17.47 -8.32
C ASP A 170 3.84 -16.87 -7.18
N ILE A 171 3.74 -15.55 -7.10
CA ILE A 171 3.08 -14.84 -6.01
C ILE A 171 1.86 -14.04 -6.45
N ALA A 172 1.74 -13.77 -7.74
CA ALA A 172 0.64 -13.00 -8.28
C ALA A 172 -0.71 -13.54 -7.83
N TRP A 173 -1.58 -12.63 -7.44
CA TRP A 173 -2.95 -12.95 -7.07
C TRP A 173 -3.89 -12.52 -8.17
N VAL A 174 -4.17 -13.42 -9.12
CA VAL A 174 -4.92 -13.11 -10.34
C VAL A 174 -6.09 -14.05 -10.57
N GLY A 175 -7.00 -13.64 -11.44
CA GLY A 175 -8.14 -14.44 -11.86
C GLY A 175 -9.14 -14.68 -10.70
N THR A 176 -9.58 -15.93 -10.57
CA THR A 176 -10.57 -16.37 -9.57
C THR A 176 -9.94 -16.97 -8.31
N GLU A 177 -8.62 -16.87 -8.14
CA GLU A 177 -7.94 -17.41 -6.97
C GLU A 177 -8.49 -16.76 -5.70
N HIS A 178 -8.91 -17.59 -4.74
CA HIS A 178 -9.40 -17.08 -3.46
C HIS A 178 -8.24 -16.51 -2.63
N GLY A 179 -8.43 -15.34 -1.98
CA GLY A 179 -7.37 -14.65 -1.24
C GLY A 179 -6.69 -15.49 -0.17
N VAL A 180 -7.43 -16.38 0.52
CA VAL A 180 -6.85 -17.30 1.52
C VAL A 180 -5.94 -18.31 0.84
N THR A 181 -6.28 -18.81 -0.34
CA THR A 181 -5.45 -19.74 -1.10
C THR A 181 -4.13 -19.09 -1.51
N ASN A 182 -4.19 -17.88 -2.07
CA ASN A 182 -3.00 -17.11 -2.41
C ASN A 182 -2.13 -16.84 -1.17
N PHE A 183 -2.77 -16.45 -0.06
CA PHE A 183 -2.09 -16.20 1.21
C PHE A 183 -1.32 -17.44 1.69
N LEU A 184 -1.98 -18.60 1.74
CA LEU A 184 -1.35 -19.86 2.17
C LEU A 184 -0.27 -20.32 1.20
N ARG A 185 -0.47 -20.15 -0.11
CA ARG A 185 0.51 -20.49 -1.15
C ARG A 185 1.81 -19.72 -0.97
N ILE A 186 1.74 -18.43 -0.71
CA ILE A 186 2.92 -17.60 -0.45
C ILE A 186 3.60 -18.00 0.86
N LEU A 187 2.85 -18.24 1.95
CA LEU A 187 3.43 -18.66 3.23
C LEU A 187 4.05 -20.06 3.19
N ALA A 188 3.57 -20.94 2.32
CA ALA A 188 4.11 -22.30 2.16
C ALA A 188 5.43 -22.34 1.34
N ARG A 189 5.87 -21.22 0.77
CA ARG A 189 7.12 -21.15 0.01
C ARG A 189 8.32 -21.43 0.91
N ARG A 190 9.22 -22.28 0.40
CA ARG A 190 10.49 -22.57 1.08
C ARG A 190 11.64 -21.68 0.61
N ARG A 191 11.46 -20.99 -0.53
CA ARG A 191 12.45 -20.07 -1.10
C ARG A 191 12.21 -18.66 -0.61
N LYS A 192 13.27 -17.89 -0.45
CA LYS A 192 13.18 -16.45 -0.18
C LYS A 192 12.49 -15.75 -1.34
N LEU A 193 11.64 -14.81 -1.02
CA LEU A 193 10.97 -13.95 -2.00
C LEU A 193 11.75 -12.65 -2.13
N LYS A 194 12.41 -12.46 -3.26
CA LYS A 194 13.18 -11.24 -3.55
C LYS A 194 12.26 -10.16 -4.09
N LEU A 195 12.38 -8.96 -3.55
CA LEU A 195 11.67 -7.77 -4.02
C LEU A 195 12.65 -6.62 -4.19
N SER A 196 12.68 -6.01 -5.36
CA SER A 196 13.25 -4.68 -5.59
C SER A 196 12.15 -3.64 -5.42
N LEU A 197 12.21 -2.87 -4.31
CA LEU A 197 11.31 -1.74 -4.06
C LEU A 197 12.04 -0.47 -4.47
N ARG A 198 11.58 0.19 -5.53
CA ARG A 198 12.22 1.39 -6.07
C ARG A 198 11.34 2.63 -5.90
N PHE A 199 11.81 3.62 -5.15
CA PHE A 199 11.22 4.95 -5.14
C PHE A 199 11.68 5.70 -6.39
N LEU A 200 10.72 6.14 -7.20
CA LEU A 200 10.98 6.90 -8.41
C LEU A 200 10.94 8.40 -8.10
N PRO A 201 11.42 9.27 -8.99
CA PRO A 201 11.34 10.70 -8.80
C PRO A 201 9.91 11.16 -8.49
N ARG A 202 9.76 12.06 -7.52
CA ARG A 202 8.46 12.63 -7.15
C ARG A 202 7.82 13.34 -8.34
N LEU A 203 6.51 13.27 -8.39
CA LEU A 203 5.76 13.99 -9.41
C LEU A 203 5.67 15.47 -9.06
N GLU A 204 5.85 16.33 -10.06
CA GLU A 204 5.87 17.78 -9.90
C GLU A 204 5.14 18.47 -11.06
N GLY A 205 4.85 19.76 -10.88
CA GLY A 205 4.29 20.61 -11.92
C GLY A 205 2.95 20.12 -12.47
N GLU A 206 2.85 19.97 -13.78
CA GLU A 206 1.61 19.53 -14.46
C GLU A 206 1.17 18.13 -14.06
N ALA A 207 2.12 17.26 -13.68
CA ALA A 207 1.82 15.88 -13.30
C ALA A 207 0.94 15.76 -12.02
N VAL A 208 0.96 16.76 -11.16
CA VAL A 208 0.19 16.78 -9.90
C VAL A 208 -1.04 17.67 -9.91
N LYS A 209 -1.29 18.42 -11.01
CA LYS A 209 -2.43 19.33 -11.11
C LYS A 209 -3.77 18.62 -11.16
N HIS A 210 -3.82 17.47 -11.84
CA HIS A 210 -5.05 16.72 -12.05
C HIS A 210 -4.82 15.23 -11.86
N ARG A 211 -5.79 14.55 -11.24
CA ARG A 211 -5.73 13.09 -11.00
C ARG A 211 -5.47 12.26 -12.26
N LYS A 212 -5.93 12.71 -13.45
CA LYS A 212 -5.67 12.00 -14.72
C LYS A 212 -4.21 12.11 -15.12
N ALA A 213 -3.61 13.30 -15.03
CA ALA A 213 -2.19 13.52 -15.29
C ALA A 213 -1.34 12.73 -14.28
N MET A 214 -1.70 12.79 -13.00
CA MET A 214 -1.03 12.03 -11.93
C MET A 214 -1.03 10.53 -12.20
N ALA A 215 -2.17 9.94 -12.53
CA ALA A 215 -2.28 8.52 -12.86
C ALA A 215 -1.45 8.14 -14.09
N ALA A 216 -1.52 8.95 -15.16
CA ALA A 216 -0.80 8.70 -16.39
C ALA A 216 0.72 8.79 -16.20
N THR A 217 1.19 9.85 -15.52
CA THR A 217 2.62 10.07 -15.27
C THR A 217 3.20 9.01 -14.32
N ALA A 218 2.48 8.69 -13.23
CA ALA A 218 2.91 7.63 -12.32
C ALA A 218 3.01 6.28 -13.04
N ARG A 219 2.00 5.94 -13.86
CA ARG A 219 2.01 4.69 -14.64
C ARG A 219 3.17 4.65 -15.64
N ALA A 220 3.43 5.75 -16.33
CA ALA A 220 4.54 5.84 -17.29
C ALA A 220 5.90 5.69 -16.58
N ALA A 221 6.09 6.37 -15.44
CA ALA A 221 7.32 6.28 -14.64
C ALA A 221 7.57 4.84 -14.14
N ILE A 222 6.53 4.19 -13.58
CA ILE A 222 6.64 2.81 -13.08
C ILE A 222 6.88 1.83 -14.23
N GLY A 223 6.15 1.98 -15.34
CA GLY A 223 6.31 1.12 -16.53
C GLY A 223 7.69 1.25 -17.17
N GLY A 224 8.22 2.47 -17.27
CA GLY A 224 9.59 2.69 -17.78
C GLY A 224 10.70 2.17 -16.87
N ALA A 225 10.40 1.97 -15.58
CA ALA A 225 11.33 1.41 -14.62
C ALA A 225 11.21 -0.13 -14.47
N LEU A 226 10.16 -0.74 -14.97
CA LEU A 226 9.94 -2.20 -14.95
C LEU A 226 10.72 -2.92 -16.07
N ASN A 227 11.07 -2.20 -17.16
CA ASN A 227 11.78 -2.72 -18.34
C ASN A 227 13.31 -2.71 -18.17
#